data_3189033d1eda12a5c4be7ea5235a744e
#
_entry.id   3189033d1eda12a5c4be7ea5235a744e
#
_cell.length_a   1.000
_cell.length_b   1.000
_cell.length_c   1.000
_cell.angle_alpha   90.00
_cell.angle_beta   90.00
_cell.angle_gamma   90.00
#
_symmetry.space_group_name_H-M   'P 1'
#
loop_
_entity.id
_entity.type
_entity.pdbx_description
1 polymer ?
#
loop_
_entity_poly.entity_id
_entity_poly.type
_entity_poly.pdbx_seq_one_letter_code
_entity_poly.pdbx_strand_id
1 'polypeptide(L)'
;MSKIKNFFKDHGEIWKFIKFSFTGISTSVLEVALYALLLYGVFSSFKTEPVRDSAFLSLLGIEYKSYLYSYFISTTIGYIAAFIMNRKLTFHSNVNVLTSDIMYAAMVLFTIMFNTWFGSYLGTVVTNKGWDNFWVDIGLKILVMLLPTLWTYPLSRFVVFRKKKPVEEAKEEG
;
A
#
# COMPACT_ATOMS: atom_id res chain seq x y z
N MET A 1 -1.57 27.00 -24.53
CA MET A 1 -0.77 26.48 -23.39
C MET A 1 -0.89 27.33 -22.10
N SER A 2 -1.24 28.61 -22.15
CA SER A 2 -1.34 29.47 -20.95
C SER A 2 -2.57 29.20 -20.06
N LYS A 3 -3.74 28.90 -20.62
CA LYS A 3 -4.98 28.65 -19.85
C LYS A 3 -4.91 27.41 -18.96
N ILE A 4 -4.27 26.33 -19.43
CA ILE A 4 -4.09 25.12 -18.64
C ILE A 4 -3.10 25.35 -17.47
N LYS A 5 -2.02 26.10 -17.70
CA LYS A 5 -1.05 26.47 -16.66
C LYS A 5 -1.68 27.33 -15.56
N ASN A 6 -2.56 28.26 -15.94
CA ASN A 6 -3.27 29.12 -14.99
C ASN A 6 -4.32 28.33 -14.19
N PHE A 7 -5.08 27.45 -14.85
CA PHE A 7 -6.03 26.55 -14.17
C PHE A 7 -5.37 25.71 -13.07
N PHE A 8 -4.21 25.13 -13.35
CA PHE A 8 -3.48 24.32 -12.34
C PHE A 8 -2.79 25.16 -11.25
N LYS A 9 -2.52 26.44 -11.50
CA LYS A 9 -1.98 27.36 -10.50
C LYS A 9 -3.06 27.79 -9.50
N ASP A 10 -4.28 28.00 -9.97
CA ASP A 10 -5.45 28.36 -9.15
C ASP A 10 -6.03 27.16 -8.39
N HIS A 11 -5.77 25.92 -8.87
CA HIS A 11 -6.26 24.66 -8.28
C HIS A 11 -5.12 23.75 -7.82
N GLY A 12 -4.13 24.31 -7.14
CA GLY A 12 -2.94 23.59 -6.70
C GLY A 12 -3.21 22.28 -5.89
N GLU A 13 -4.34 22.24 -5.15
CA GLU A 13 -4.75 21.04 -4.40
C GLU A 13 -5.22 19.91 -5.33
N ILE A 14 -5.95 20.25 -6.41
CA ILE A 14 -6.39 19.27 -7.42
C ILE A 14 -5.18 18.68 -8.15
N TRP A 15 -4.17 19.50 -8.44
CA TRP A 15 -2.94 19.02 -9.08
C TRP A 15 -2.14 18.08 -8.19
N LYS A 16 -2.07 18.35 -6.89
CA LYS A 16 -1.45 17.45 -5.91
C LYS A 16 -2.21 16.12 -5.83
N PHE A 17 -3.55 16.18 -5.83
CA PHE A 17 -4.39 14.98 -5.83
C PHE A 17 -4.19 14.13 -7.10
N ILE A 18 -4.13 14.74 -8.28
CA ILE A 18 -3.85 14.04 -9.55
C ILE A 18 -2.48 13.36 -9.51
N LYS A 19 -1.43 14.05 -9.05
CA LYS A 19 -0.10 13.46 -8.91
C LYS A 19 -0.08 12.28 -7.93
N PHE A 20 -0.74 12.45 -6.79
CA PHE A 20 -0.86 11.40 -5.78
C PHE A 20 -1.60 10.17 -6.33
N SER A 21 -2.73 10.39 -7.02
CA SER A 21 -3.50 9.31 -7.65
C SER A 21 -2.71 8.61 -8.74
N PHE A 22 -1.99 9.34 -9.57
CA PHE A 22 -1.12 8.75 -10.60
C PHE A 22 -0.02 7.89 -9.98
N THR A 23 0.63 8.37 -8.92
CA THR A 23 1.63 7.58 -8.18
C THR A 23 1.00 6.32 -7.59
N GLY A 24 -0.17 6.44 -6.95
CA GLY A 24 -0.89 5.30 -6.40
C GLY A 24 -1.23 4.25 -7.46
N ILE A 25 -1.79 4.65 -8.59
CA ILE A 25 -2.11 3.73 -9.70
C ILE A 25 -0.84 3.06 -10.24
N SER A 26 0.23 3.82 -10.47
CA SER A 26 1.49 3.28 -11.02
C SER A 26 2.11 2.24 -10.09
N THR A 27 2.14 2.51 -8.78
CA THR A 27 2.67 1.57 -7.79
C THR A 27 1.76 0.36 -7.59
N SER A 28 0.44 0.53 -7.73
CA SER A 28 -0.52 -0.58 -7.71
C SER A 28 -0.33 -1.53 -8.88
N VAL A 29 -0.11 -1.00 -10.09
CA VAL A 29 0.19 -1.83 -11.27
C VAL A 29 1.50 -2.59 -11.07
N LEU A 30 2.54 -1.94 -10.54
CA LEU A 30 3.80 -2.59 -10.20
C LEU A 30 3.60 -3.72 -9.19
N GLU A 31 2.84 -3.46 -8.12
CA GLU A 31 2.58 -4.45 -7.07
C GLU A 31 1.84 -5.68 -7.61
N VAL A 32 0.81 -5.49 -8.42
CA VAL A 32 0.05 -6.59 -9.04
C VAL A 32 0.93 -7.37 -10.02
N ALA A 33 1.73 -6.70 -10.84
CA ALA A 33 2.65 -7.35 -11.78
C ALA A 33 3.71 -8.18 -11.05
N LEU A 34 4.29 -7.64 -9.97
CA LEU A 34 5.24 -8.37 -9.12
C LEU A 34 4.58 -9.57 -8.44
N TYR A 35 3.37 -9.41 -7.92
CA TYR A 35 2.63 -10.51 -7.31
C TYR A 35 2.41 -11.66 -8.31
N ALA A 36 1.94 -11.36 -9.52
CA ALA A 36 1.73 -12.35 -10.57
C ALA A 36 3.03 -13.05 -10.96
N LEU A 37 4.12 -12.31 -11.14
CA LEU A 37 5.44 -12.84 -11.46
C LEU A 37 5.96 -13.75 -10.35
N LEU A 38 5.79 -13.37 -9.10
CA LEU A 38 6.22 -14.18 -7.95
C LEU A 38 5.39 -15.44 -7.81
N LEU A 39 4.07 -15.34 -7.84
CA LEU A 39 3.18 -16.48 -7.62
C LEU A 39 3.23 -17.50 -8.76
N TYR A 40 3.23 -17.03 -10.01
CA TYR A 40 3.18 -17.90 -11.20
C TYR A 40 4.54 -18.16 -11.84
N GLY A 41 5.54 -17.35 -11.54
CA GLY A 41 6.91 -17.53 -12.02
C GLY A 41 7.79 -18.17 -10.94
N VAL A 42 8.23 -17.33 -9.97
CA VAL A 42 9.26 -17.72 -9.00
C VAL A 42 8.79 -18.83 -8.06
N PHE A 43 7.56 -18.71 -7.54
CA PHE A 43 7.01 -19.62 -6.56
C PHE A 43 6.02 -20.65 -7.13
N SER A 44 5.97 -20.80 -8.46
CA SER A 44 5.06 -21.73 -9.14
C SER A 44 5.30 -23.19 -8.74
N SER A 45 6.56 -23.58 -8.52
CA SER A 45 6.96 -24.95 -8.17
C SER A 45 6.44 -25.41 -6.80
N PHE A 46 6.15 -24.49 -5.88
CA PHE A 46 5.63 -24.79 -4.53
C PHE A 46 4.35 -24.01 -4.22
N LYS A 47 3.52 -23.79 -5.25
CA LYS A 47 2.25 -23.07 -5.11
C LYS A 47 1.34 -23.70 -4.06
N THR A 48 1.35 -25.03 -3.98
CA THR A 48 0.56 -25.83 -3.02
C THR A 48 1.38 -26.41 -1.88
N GLU A 49 2.65 -25.98 -1.72
CA GLU A 49 3.48 -26.47 -0.62
C GLU A 49 3.01 -25.89 0.71
N PRO A 50 2.63 -26.74 1.68
CA PRO A 50 2.09 -26.28 2.94
C PRO A 50 3.17 -25.64 3.82
N VAL A 51 2.78 -24.68 4.63
CA VAL A 51 3.60 -24.09 5.70
C VAL A 51 3.58 -25.04 6.90
N ARG A 52 4.37 -26.13 6.85
CA ARG A 52 4.34 -27.21 7.86
C ARG A 52 4.95 -26.83 9.21
N ASP A 53 5.82 -25.84 9.26
CA ASP A 53 6.70 -25.62 10.41
C ASP A 53 6.24 -24.53 11.38
N SER A 54 5.11 -23.89 11.13
CA SER A 54 4.62 -22.80 11.98
C SER A 54 3.17 -22.99 12.39
N ALA A 55 2.96 -23.52 13.60
CA ALA A 55 1.64 -23.59 14.23
C ALA A 55 0.94 -22.20 14.28
N PHE A 56 1.71 -21.14 14.40
CA PHE A 56 1.20 -19.77 14.40
C PHE A 56 0.61 -19.37 13.05
N LEU A 57 1.27 -19.67 11.93
CA LEU A 57 0.76 -19.34 10.59
C LEU A 57 -0.48 -20.17 10.24
N SER A 58 -0.50 -21.44 10.65
CA SER A 58 -1.67 -22.30 10.50
C SER A 58 -2.86 -21.79 11.33
N LEU A 59 -2.62 -21.28 12.55
CA LEU A 59 -3.66 -20.65 13.37
C LEU A 59 -4.23 -19.39 12.70
N LEU A 60 -3.42 -18.66 11.92
CA LEU A 60 -3.84 -17.51 11.13
C LEU A 60 -4.53 -17.88 9.81
N GLY A 61 -4.71 -19.19 9.54
CA GLY A 61 -5.32 -19.67 8.30
C GLY A 61 -4.43 -19.53 7.06
N ILE A 62 -3.12 -19.45 7.25
CA ILE A 62 -2.13 -19.38 6.15
C ILE A 62 -1.55 -20.78 5.97
N GLU A 63 -1.91 -21.45 4.89
CA GLU A 63 -1.46 -22.82 4.63
C GLU A 63 -0.36 -22.90 3.57
N TYR A 64 -0.32 -21.97 2.61
CA TYR A 64 0.59 -22.03 1.45
C TYR A 64 1.66 -20.96 1.48
N LYS A 65 2.94 -21.38 1.37
CA LYS A 65 4.13 -20.51 1.38
C LYS A 65 4.15 -19.52 0.21
N SER A 66 3.72 -19.98 -0.95
CA SER A 66 3.73 -19.15 -2.17
C SER A 66 2.90 -17.87 -2.05
N TYR A 67 1.69 -17.98 -1.48
CA TYR A 67 0.85 -16.80 -1.25
C TYR A 67 1.48 -15.87 -0.22
N LEU A 68 2.00 -16.42 0.89
CA LEU A 68 2.66 -15.64 1.94
C LEU A 68 3.82 -14.81 1.37
N TYR A 69 4.74 -15.46 0.65
CA TYR A 69 5.91 -14.79 0.10
C TYR A 69 5.54 -13.82 -1.03
N SER A 70 4.61 -14.21 -1.92
CA SER A 70 4.19 -13.35 -3.02
C SER A 70 3.50 -12.08 -2.53
N TYR A 71 2.61 -12.18 -1.54
CA TYR A 71 1.97 -11.02 -0.93
C TYR A 71 2.97 -10.14 -0.19
N PHE A 72 3.81 -10.72 0.67
CA PHE A 72 4.78 -9.97 1.46
C PHE A 72 5.75 -9.20 0.59
N ILE A 73 6.40 -9.86 -0.38
CA ILE A 73 7.42 -9.25 -1.23
C ILE A 73 6.80 -8.20 -2.15
N SER A 74 5.71 -8.52 -2.86
CA SER A 74 5.08 -7.58 -3.79
C SER A 74 4.54 -6.34 -3.08
N THR A 75 3.89 -6.51 -1.93
CA THR A 75 3.34 -5.40 -1.14
C THR A 75 4.47 -4.53 -0.57
N THR A 76 5.53 -5.14 -0.04
CA THR A 76 6.70 -4.41 0.49
C THR A 76 7.35 -3.56 -0.60
N ILE A 77 7.62 -4.13 -1.78
CA ILE A 77 8.21 -3.39 -2.90
C ILE A 77 7.25 -2.30 -3.39
N GLY A 78 5.95 -2.58 -3.49
CA GLY A 78 4.92 -1.60 -3.86
C GLY A 78 4.93 -0.38 -2.94
N TYR A 79 4.95 -0.58 -1.62
CA TYR A 79 5.00 0.53 -0.64
C TYR A 79 6.33 1.27 -0.65
N ILE A 80 7.47 0.59 -0.83
CA ILE A 80 8.77 1.27 -0.99
C ILE A 80 8.76 2.14 -2.23
N ALA A 81 8.26 1.63 -3.36
CA ALA A 81 8.15 2.39 -4.59
C ALA A 81 7.20 3.59 -4.42
N ALA A 82 6.04 3.41 -3.78
CA ALA A 82 5.09 4.48 -3.47
C ALA A 82 5.72 5.56 -2.60
N PHE A 83 6.48 5.18 -1.57
CA PHE A 83 7.19 6.12 -0.70
C PHE A 83 8.21 6.96 -1.48
N ILE A 84 9.05 6.30 -2.28
CA ILE A 84 10.08 6.99 -3.10
C ILE A 84 9.43 7.94 -4.10
N MET A 85 8.39 7.50 -4.80
CA MET A 85 7.67 8.31 -5.79
C MET A 85 6.96 9.49 -5.13
N ASN A 86 6.24 9.28 -4.04
CA ASN A 86 5.55 10.34 -3.32
C ASN A 86 6.54 11.37 -2.76
N ARG A 87 7.67 10.94 -2.20
CA ARG A 87 8.71 11.85 -1.71
C ARG A 87 9.28 12.73 -2.83
N LYS A 88 9.53 12.15 -4.00
CA LYS A 88 10.08 12.90 -5.15
C LYS A 88 9.07 13.82 -5.83
N LEU A 89 7.80 13.40 -5.91
CA LEU A 89 6.77 14.10 -6.70
C LEU A 89 5.91 15.05 -5.87
N THR A 90 5.69 14.77 -4.59
CA THR A 90 4.69 15.46 -3.77
C THR A 90 5.29 16.34 -2.67
N PHE A 91 6.43 15.96 -2.08
CA PHE A 91 6.98 16.61 -0.90
C PHE A 91 8.26 17.41 -1.18
N HIS A 92 8.10 18.65 -1.66
CA HIS A 92 9.15 19.67 -1.65
C HIS A 92 9.03 20.59 -0.43
N SER A 93 8.51 20.14 0.71
CA SER A 93 8.23 21.01 1.87
C SER A 93 9.14 20.70 3.06
N ASN A 94 9.79 21.77 3.57
CA ASN A 94 10.62 21.82 4.78
C ASN A 94 9.77 21.76 6.06
N VAL A 95 8.99 20.71 6.28
CA VAL A 95 8.28 20.50 7.55
C VAL A 95 9.05 19.47 8.36
N ASN A 96 9.05 19.60 9.70
CA ASN A 96 9.71 18.66 10.62
C ASN A 96 9.31 17.21 10.31
N VAL A 97 10.14 16.61 9.50
CA VAL A 97 9.89 15.40 8.68
C VAL A 97 9.80 14.17 9.57
N LEU A 98 10.52 14.16 10.72
CA LEU A 98 10.78 12.94 11.48
C LEU A 98 9.51 12.31 12.09
N THR A 99 8.64 13.10 12.73
CA THR A 99 7.44 12.55 13.40
C THR A 99 6.40 12.06 12.39
N SER A 100 6.21 12.80 11.30
CA SER A 100 5.28 12.40 10.23
C SER A 100 5.78 11.17 9.49
N ASP A 101 7.09 11.04 9.28
CA ASP A 101 7.70 9.89 8.61
C ASP A 101 7.61 8.62 9.47
N ILE A 102 7.80 8.73 10.80
CA ILE A 102 7.64 7.59 11.72
C ILE A 102 6.19 7.10 11.74
N MET A 103 5.22 8.01 11.83
CA MET A 103 3.80 7.64 11.81
C MET A 103 3.40 7.02 10.46
N TYR A 104 3.91 7.56 9.36
CA TYR A 104 3.71 6.99 8.04
C TYR A 104 4.34 5.59 7.92
N ALA A 105 5.57 5.42 8.39
CA ALA A 105 6.25 4.12 8.38
C ALA A 105 5.49 3.07 9.21
N ALA A 106 5.00 3.43 10.40
CA ALA A 106 4.19 2.54 11.23
C ALA A 106 2.88 2.13 10.52
N MET A 107 2.20 3.07 9.88
CA MET A 107 1.00 2.80 9.08
C MET A 107 1.30 1.86 7.91
N VAL A 108 2.41 2.08 7.21
CA VAL A 108 2.85 1.23 6.09
C VAL A 108 3.18 -0.18 6.57
N LEU A 109 3.92 -0.33 7.67
CA LEU A 109 4.23 -1.64 8.26
C LEU A 109 2.96 -2.39 8.65
N PHE A 110 2.03 -1.75 9.32
CA PHE A 110 0.72 -2.34 9.63
C PHE A 110 0.00 -2.80 8.37
N THR A 111 0.00 -1.99 7.33
CA THR A 111 -0.67 -2.31 6.07
C THR A 111 0.00 -3.48 5.34
N ILE A 112 1.34 -3.56 5.33
CA ILE A 112 2.07 -4.70 4.77
C ILE A 112 1.71 -5.98 5.52
N MET A 113 1.70 -5.95 6.86
CA MET A 113 1.34 -7.11 7.69
C MET A 113 -0.11 -7.54 7.42
N PHE A 114 -1.05 -6.59 7.39
CA PHE A 114 -2.45 -6.87 7.11
C PHE A 114 -2.66 -7.48 5.71
N ASN A 115 -2.10 -6.85 4.68
CA ASN A 115 -2.24 -7.33 3.31
C ASN A 115 -1.61 -8.72 3.13
N THR A 116 -0.45 -8.96 3.75
CA THR A 116 0.22 -10.25 3.70
C THR A 116 -0.62 -11.33 4.37
N TRP A 117 -1.10 -11.06 5.58
CA TRP A 117 -1.96 -11.99 6.30
C TRP A 117 -3.26 -12.26 5.55
N PHE A 118 -4.03 -11.21 5.26
CA PHE A 118 -5.36 -11.34 4.68
C PHE A 118 -5.33 -11.91 3.26
N GLY A 119 -4.34 -11.46 2.47
CA GLY A 119 -4.14 -11.98 1.11
C GLY A 119 -3.73 -13.44 1.09
N SER A 120 -2.83 -13.86 1.98
CA SER A 120 -2.41 -15.27 2.10
C SER A 120 -3.55 -16.16 2.61
N TYR A 121 -4.35 -15.67 3.55
CA TYR A 121 -5.56 -16.35 4.02
C TYR A 121 -6.56 -16.56 2.89
N LEU A 122 -6.87 -15.53 2.12
CA LEU A 122 -7.79 -15.65 0.97
C LEU A 122 -7.23 -16.60 -0.12
N GLY A 123 -5.93 -16.53 -0.38
CA GLY A 123 -5.26 -17.44 -1.30
C GLY A 123 -5.43 -18.90 -0.86
N THR A 124 -5.23 -19.18 0.43
CA THR A 124 -5.48 -20.51 1.03
C THR A 124 -6.93 -20.96 0.84
N VAL A 125 -7.91 -20.08 1.15
CA VAL A 125 -9.34 -20.39 1.00
C VAL A 125 -9.70 -20.74 -0.45
N VAL A 126 -9.16 -19.99 -1.41
CA VAL A 126 -9.42 -20.20 -2.83
C VAL A 126 -8.80 -21.50 -3.33
N THR A 127 -7.56 -21.79 -2.93
CA THR A 127 -6.87 -23.03 -3.29
C THR A 127 -7.59 -24.25 -2.71
N ASN A 128 -8.00 -24.21 -1.45
CA ASN A 128 -8.74 -25.30 -0.81
C ASN A 128 -10.12 -25.55 -1.44
N LYS A 129 -10.71 -24.55 -2.10
CA LYS A 129 -11.95 -24.70 -2.88
C LYS A 129 -11.71 -25.12 -4.33
N GLY A 130 -10.47 -25.26 -4.77
CA GLY A 130 -10.12 -25.59 -6.14
C GLY A 130 -10.41 -24.45 -7.15
N TRP A 131 -10.48 -23.20 -6.67
CA TRP A 131 -10.74 -22.01 -7.50
C TRP A 131 -9.46 -21.24 -7.84
N ASP A 132 -8.29 -21.81 -7.56
CA ASP A 132 -6.99 -21.20 -7.76
C ASP A 132 -6.64 -21.12 -9.26
N ASN A 133 -7.02 -20.01 -9.85
CA ASN A 133 -6.64 -19.65 -11.21
C ASN A 133 -6.11 -18.23 -11.28
N PHE A 134 -5.38 -17.93 -12.37
CA PHE A 134 -4.74 -16.63 -12.57
C PHE A 134 -5.67 -15.45 -12.33
N TRP A 135 -6.88 -15.48 -12.87
CA TRP A 135 -7.82 -14.34 -12.78
C TRP A 135 -8.38 -14.15 -11.38
N VAL A 136 -8.64 -15.24 -10.67
CA VAL A 136 -9.11 -15.20 -9.27
C VAL A 136 -7.99 -14.68 -8.37
N ASP A 137 -6.77 -15.17 -8.51
CA ASP A 137 -5.63 -14.72 -7.72
C ASP A 137 -5.33 -13.23 -7.92
N ILE A 138 -5.38 -12.74 -9.17
CA ILE A 138 -5.20 -11.32 -9.47
C ILE A 138 -6.39 -10.49 -8.94
N GLY A 139 -7.61 -10.97 -9.11
CA GLY A 139 -8.81 -10.30 -8.56
C GLY A 139 -8.75 -10.17 -7.04
N LEU A 140 -8.34 -11.22 -6.34
CA LEU A 140 -8.12 -11.19 -4.89
C LEU A 140 -7.01 -10.21 -4.50
N LYS A 141 -5.90 -10.20 -5.24
CA LYS A 141 -4.81 -9.24 -4.99
C LYS A 141 -5.29 -7.80 -5.09
N ILE A 142 -6.06 -7.47 -6.13
CA ILE A 142 -6.63 -6.14 -6.30
C ILE A 142 -7.59 -5.80 -5.16
N LEU A 143 -8.47 -6.72 -4.77
CA LEU A 143 -9.41 -6.53 -3.67
C LEU A 143 -8.70 -6.26 -2.35
N VAL A 144 -7.72 -7.08 -2.00
CA VAL A 144 -6.91 -6.92 -0.78
C VAL A 144 -6.16 -5.60 -0.77
N MET A 145 -5.65 -5.17 -1.91
CA MET A 145 -4.91 -3.91 -2.06
C MET A 145 -5.81 -2.66 -1.91
N LEU A 146 -7.10 -2.77 -2.19
CA LEU A 146 -8.05 -1.65 -2.03
C LEU A 146 -8.47 -1.44 -0.57
N LEU A 147 -8.50 -2.50 0.24
CA LEU A 147 -8.95 -2.41 1.64
C LEU A 147 -8.18 -1.40 2.49
N PRO A 148 -6.84 -1.32 2.42
CA PRO A 148 -6.06 -0.33 3.17
C PRO A 148 -6.46 1.11 2.92
N THR A 149 -7.05 1.42 1.78
CA THR A 149 -7.52 2.78 1.47
C THR A 149 -8.49 3.30 2.53
N LEU A 150 -9.26 2.40 3.17
CA LEU A 150 -10.22 2.74 4.21
C LEU A 150 -9.59 3.38 5.44
N TRP A 151 -8.35 3.01 5.78
CA TRP A 151 -7.64 3.58 6.93
C TRP A 151 -6.46 4.46 6.53
N THR A 152 -5.76 4.15 5.43
CA THR A 152 -4.60 4.96 5.01
C THR A 152 -5.01 6.35 4.57
N TYR A 153 -6.16 6.51 3.92
CA TYR A 153 -6.66 7.83 3.52
C TYR A 153 -7.00 8.72 4.72
N PRO A 154 -7.86 8.33 5.68
CA PRO A 154 -8.13 9.16 6.84
C PRO A 154 -6.91 9.38 7.73
N LEU A 155 -6.07 8.37 7.96
CA LEU A 155 -4.86 8.52 8.75
C LEU A 155 -3.87 9.49 8.10
N SER A 156 -3.64 9.37 6.80
CA SER A 156 -2.78 10.30 6.07
C SER A 156 -3.30 11.74 6.17
N ARG A 157 -4.61 11.94 6.01
CA ARG A 157 -5.21 13.28 6.00
C ARG A 157 -5.26 13.93 7.38
N PHE A 158 -5.65 13.18 8.41
CA PHE A 158 -5.94 13.75 9.74
C PHE A 158 -4.77 13.63 10.72
N VAL A 159 -3.84 12.70 10.49
CA VAL A 159 -2.74 12.41 11.42
C VAL A 159 -1.41 12.82 10.83
N VAL A 160 -1.06 12.30 9.65
CA VAL A 160 0.27 12.48 9.05
C VAL A 160 0.46 13.89 8.50
N PHE A 161 -0.54 14.43 7.81
CA PHE A 161 -0.46 15.73 7.11
C PHE A 161 -1.18 16.87 7.84
N ARG A 162 -1.45 16.72 9.14
CA ARG A 162 -2.06 17.78 9.93
C ARG A 162 -1.12 19.00 9.97
N LYS A 163 -1.50 20.09 9.31
CA LYS A 163 -0.79 21.36 9.42
C LYS A 163 -0.77 21.78 10.88
N LYS A 164 0.42 21.89 11.50
CA LYS A 164 0.54 22.58 12.77
C LYS A 164 0.15 24.03 12.54
N LYS A 165 -0.78 24.56 13.36
CA LYS A 165 -1.05 26.01 13.41
C LYS A 165 0.28 26.73 13.66
N PRO A 166 0.58 27.85 12.98
CA PRO A 166 1.74 28.67 13.31
C PRO A 166 1.68 29.05 14.79
N VAL A 167 2.82 28.99 15.47
CA VAL A 167 2.94 29.27 16.92
C VAL A 167 2.62 30.76 17.24
N GLU A 168 2.51 31.62 16.24
CA GLU A 168 2.20 33.04 16.40
C GLU A 168 0.73 33.31 16.76
N GLU A 169 -0.23 32.50 16.29
CA GLU A 169 -1.65 32.71 16.64
C GLU A 169 -1.99 32.28 18.09
N ALA A 170 -1.15 31.49 18.74
CA ALA A 170 -1.38 31.05 20.11
C ALA A 170 -0.89 32.07 21.17
N LYS A 171 -0.25 33.18 20.76
CA LYS A 171 0.23 34.22 21.69
C LYS A 171 -0.68 35.47 21.74
N GLU A 172 -1.68 35.56 20.88
CA GLU A 172 -2.64 36.66 20.89
C GLU A 172 -3.95 36.36 21.64
N GLU A 173 -4.16 35.08 22.06
CA GLU A 173 -5.34 34.66 22.83
C GLU A 173 -5.03 34.38 24.34
N GLY A 174 -3.86 34.80 24.84
CA GLY A 174 -3.46 34.65 26.28
C GLY A 174 -3.33 36.07 26.94
#